data_0d38d264aff5c9bd38caf4311eeda549
#
_entry.id   0d38d264aff5c9bd38caf4311eeda549
#
_cell.length_a   1.000
_cell.length_b   1.000
_cell.length_c   1.000
_cell.angle_alpha   90.00
_cell.angle_beta   90.00
_cell.angle_gamma   90.00
#
_symmetry.space_group_name_H-M   'P 1'
#
loop_
_entity.id
_entity.type
_entity.pdbx_description
1 polymer ?
#
loop_
_entity_poly.entity_id
_entity_poly.type
_entity_poly.pdbx_seq_one_letter_code
_entity_poly.pdbx_strand_id
1 'polypeptide(L)'
;DALAEISLFCYLSSMAWTVLALNRLVEKEIETLPVDMRARLTRITGLIEQHGFEALPRDTVKHLEDRLWELRATGRDGISRAIYVTASGKRVIIVRVFVKKTQKTPRNELEIARQRAKEIR
;
A
#
# COMPACT_ATOMS: atom_id res chain seq x y z
N ASP A 1 -3.72 -5.67 35.82
CA ASP A 1 -5.08 -6.13 36.02
C ASP A 1 -5.84 -6.21 34.69
N ALA A 2 -7.05 -6.73 34.70
CA ALA A 2 -7.83 -6.95 33.50
C ALA A 2 -8.14 -5.65 32.73
N LEU A 3 -8.41 -4.57 33.43
CA LEU A 3 -8.70 -3.27 32.81
C LEU A 3 -7.47 -2.69 32.13
N ALA A 4 -6.30 -2.83 32.74
CA ALA A 4 -5.05 -2.38 32.15
C ALA A 4 -4.71 -3.18 30.88
N GLU A 5 -4.97 -4.48 30.89
CA GLU A 5 -4.74 -5.36 29.74
C GLU A 5 -5.67 -5.01 28.59
N ILE A 6 -6.95 -4.76 28.85
CA ILE A 6 -7.93 -4.35 27.85
C ILE A 6 -7.54 -3.00 27.25
N SER A 7 -7.11 -2.06 28.09
CA SER A 7 -6.68 -0.73 27.66
C SER A 7 -5.47 -0.81 26.75
N LEU A 8 -4.49 -1.63 27.12
CA LEU A 8 -3.29 -1.84 26.31
C LEU A 8 -3.62 -2.49 24.96
N PHE A 9 -4.50 -3.49 24.96
CA PHE A 9 -4.94 -4.15 23.74
C PHE A 9 -5.61 -3.16 22.78
N CYS A 10 -6.52 -2.33 23.29
CA CYS A 10 -7.19 -1.30 22.48
C CYS A 10 -6.19 -0.29 21.91
N TYR A 11 -5.19 0.11 22.71
CA TYR A 11 -4.14 1.02 22.26
C TYR A 11 -3.33 0.41 21.13
N LEU A 12 -2.87 -0.83 21.28
CA LEU A 12 -2.08 -1.54 20.27
C LEU A 12 -2.88 -1.75 18.99
N SER A 13 -4.17 -2.14 19.11
CA SER A 13 -5.03 -2.30 17.93
C SER A 13 -5.22 -0.99 17.17
N SER A 14 -5.38 0.13 17.89
CA SER A 14 -5.58 1.43 17.24
C SER A 14 -4.31 1.92 16.53
N MET A 15 -3.15 1.40 16.89
CA MET A 15 -1.88 1.75 16.25
C MET A 15 -1.56 0.89 15.03
N ALA A 16 -2.25 -0.23 14.88
CA ALA A 16 -2.00 -1.13 13.75
C ALA A 16 -2.60 -0.60 12.45
N TRP A 17 -1.82 -0.70 11.38
CA TRP A 17 -2.29 -0.36 10.04
C TRP A 17 -3.03 -1.54 9.44
N THR A 18 -4.05 -1.24 8.61
CA THR A 18 -4.75 -2.23 7.80
C THR A 18 -4.53 -1.87 6.34
N VAL A 19 -4.09 -2.83 5.54
CA VAL A 19 -3.88 -2.61 4.10
C VAL A 19 -5.00 -3.28 3.33
N LEU A 20 -5.66 -2.50 2.47
CA LEU A 20 -6.83 -2.94 1.70
C LEU A 20 -6.66 -2.56 0.23
N ALA A 21 -7.20 -3.39 -0.66
CA ALA A 21 -7.41 -2.99 -2.05
C ALA A 21 -8.73 -2.22 -2.11
N LEU A 22 -8.79 -1.15 -2.90
CA LEU A 22 -9.98 -0.32 -3.01
C LEU A 22 -11.21 -1.14 -3.43
N ASN A 23 -11.03 -2.01 -4.44
CA ASN A 23 -12.13 -2.78 -5.01
C ASN A 23 -11.61 -4.02 -5.73
N ARG A 24 -12.50 -4.79 -6.34
CA ARG A 24 -12.18 -6.01 -7.07
C ARG A 24 -11.25 -5.74 -8.26
N LEU A 25 -11.36 -4.59 -8.88
CA LEU A 25 -10.50 -4.22 -10.01
C LEU A 25 -9.04 -4.11 -9.56
N VAL A 26 -8.79 -3.49 -8.42
CA VAL A 26 -7.45 -3.39 -7.85
C VAL A 26 -6.93 -4.78 -7.44
N GLU A 27 -7.78 -5.62 -6.86
CA GLU A 27 -7.40 -6.99 -6.51
C GLU A 27 -6.91 -7.75 -7.74
N LYS A 28 -7.59 -7.59 -8.88
CA LYS A 28 -7.20 -8.21 -10.14
C LYS A 28 -5.85 -7.69 -10.63
N GLU A 29 -5.60 -6.40 -10.47
CA GLU A 29 -4.30 -5.82 -10.83
C GLU A 29 -3.18 -6.47 -10.03
N ILE A 30 -3.41 -6.72 -8.75
CA ILE A 30 -2.43 -7.40 -7.89
C ILE A 30 -2.25 -8.86 -8.36
N GLU A 31 -3.33 -9.56 -8.63
CA GLU A 31 -3.30 -10.96 -9.07
C GLU A 31 -2.54 -11.16 -10.38
N THR A 32 -2.55 -10.14 -11.26
CA THR A 32 -1.86 -10.22 -12.56
C THR A 32 -0.38 -9.86 -12.51
N LEU A 33 0.13 -9.43 -11.35
CA LEU A 33 1.56 -9.16 -11.19
C LEU A 33 2.38 -10.44 -11.37
N PRO A 34 3.62 -10.32 -11.89
CA PRO A 34 4.56 -11.45 -11.85
C PRO A 34 4.67 -11.99 -10.43
N VAL A 35 4.85 -13.29 -10.30
CA VAL A 35 4.83 -14.00 -9.00
C VAL A 35 5.80 -13.38 -8.00
N ASP A 36 7.02 -13.06 -8.43
CA ASP A 36 8.04 -12.48 -7.55
C ASP A 36 7.66 -11.09 -7.04
N MET A 37 7.08 -10.25 -7.91
CA MET A 37 6.62 -8.91 -7.53
C MET A 37 5.43 -8.99 -6.60
N ARG A 38 4.50 -9.91 -6.87
CA ARG A 38 3.33 -10.10 -6.02
C ARG A 38 3.73 -10.57 -4.62
N ALA A 39 4.66 -11.52 -4.55
CA ALA A 39 5.18 -12.01 -3.28
C ALA A 39 5.86 -10.90 -2.49
N ARG A 40 6.64 -10.06 -3.17
CA ARG A 40 7.31 -8.93 -2.54
C ARG A 40 6.31 -7.88 -2.04
N LEU A 41 5.30 -7.58 -2.83
CA LEU A 41 4.24 -6.65 -2.42
C LEU A 41 3.49 -7.18 -1.19
N THR A 42 3.18 -8.47 -1.18
CA THR A 42 2.53 -9.12 -0.03
C THR A 42 3.40 -9.00 1.22
N ARG A 43 4.71 -9.18 1.08
CA ARG A 43 5.64 -9.03 2.20
C ARG A 43 5.67 -7.58 2.71
N ILE A 44 5.72 -6.61 1.79
CA ILE A 44 5.72 -5.18 2.13
C ILE A 44 4.46 -4.80 2.89
N THR A 45 3.29 -5.20 2.39
CA THR A 45 2.02 -4.89 3.05
C THR A 45 1.90 -5.57 4.40
N GLY A 46 2.43 -6.79 4.52
CA GLY A 46 2.49 -7.50 5.79
C GLY A 46 3.36 -6.79 6.83
N LEU A 47 4.50 -6.24 6.39
CA LEU A 47 5.37 -5.47 7.27
C LEU A 47 4.69 -4.20 7.76
N ILE A 48 3.95 -3.53 6.88
CA ILE A 48 3.19 -2.33 7.26
C ILE A 48 2.17 -2.67 8.34
N GLU A 49 1.43 -3.77 8.16
CA GLU A 49 0.40 -4.18 9.11
C GLU A 49 0.98 -4.58 10.47
N GLN A 50 2.15 -5.23 10.47
CA GLN A 50 2.77 -5.72 11.69
C GLN A 50 3.61 -4.65 12.40
N HIS A 51 4.31 -3.81 11.65
CA HIS A 51 5.33 -2.93 12.21
C HIS A 51 5.23 -1.47 11.76
N GLY A 52 4.32 -1.15 10.85
CA GLY A 52 4.20 0.20 10.29
C GLY A 52 5.22 0.46 9.19
N PHE A 53 5.18 1.68 8.65
CA PHE A 53 6.04 2.07 7.52
C PHE A 53 7.52 2.11 7.86
N GLU A 54 7.86 2.29 9.12
CA GLU A 54 9.25 2.40 9.58
C GLU A 54 10.05 1.11 9.35
N ALA A 55 9.37 -0.02 9.26
CA ALA A 55 10.02 -1.32 9.06
C ALA A 55 10.40 -1.59 7.60
N LEU A 56 9.96 -0.74 6.67
CA LEU A 56 10.18 -0.97 5.26
C LEU A 56 11.61 -0.68 4.82
N PRO A 57 12.16 -1.47 3.88
CA PRO A 57 13.46 -1.18 3.30
C PRO A 57 13.48 0.20 2.65
N ARG A 58 14.69 0.77 2.56
CA ARG A 58 14.90 2.05 1.90
C ARG A 58 14.36 2.03 0.46
N ASP A 59 13.84 3.16 0.01
CA ASP A 59 13.31 3.34 -1.35
C ASP A 59 12.07 2.51 -1.69
N THR A 60 11.41 1.93 -0.68
CA THR A 60 10.16 1.20 -0.88
C THR A 60 8.96 2.14 -1.00
N VAL A 61 8.99 3.26 -0.29
CA VAL A 61 7.88 4.22 -0.24
C VAL A 61 8.30 5.52 -0.90
N LYS A 62 7.42 6.07 -1.74
CA LYS A 62 7.67 7.36 -2.39
C LYS A 62 6.37 8.18 -2.43
N HIS A 63 6.48 9.46 -2.07
CA HIS A 63 5.38 10.40 -2.26
C HIS A 63 5.30 10.82 -3.73
N LEU A 64 4.10 10.79 -4.31
CA LEU A 64 3.88 11.15 -5.70
C LEU A 64 3.34 12.57 -5.82
N GLU A 65 2.11 12.79 -5.35
CA GLU A 65 1.47 14.09 -5.35
C GLU A 65 0.28 14.09 -4.39
N ASP A 66 -0.02 15.21 -3.78
CA ASP A 66 -1.15 15.36 -2.85
C ASP A 66 -1.19 14.22 -1.84
N ARG A 67 -2.26 13.43 -1.84
CA ARG A 67 -2.41 12.29 -0.93
C ARG A 67 -1.98 10.96 -1.54
N LEU A 68 -1.42 10.98 -2.75
CA LEU A 68 -0.98 9.75 -3.44
C LEU A 68 0.46 9.42 -3.11
N TRP A 69 0.67 8.18 -2.72
CA TRP A 69 1.96 7.59 -2.41
C TRP A 69 2.10 6.29 -3.19
N GLU A 70 3.31 5.79 -3.32
CA GLU A 70 3.51 4.50 -3.96
C GLU A 70 4.39 3.58 -3.13
N LEU A 71 4.09 2.28 -3.19
CA LEU A 71 4.95 1.21 -2.70
C LEU A 71 5.63 0.59 -3.92
N ARG A 72 6.93 0.40 -3.84
CA ARG A 72 7.72 -0.20 -4.92
C ARG A 72 8.11 -1.61 -4.54
N ALA A 73 7.72 -2.57 -5.36
CA ALA A 73 8.07 -3.97 -5.17
C ALA A 73 8.88 -4.43 -6.38
N THR A 74 10.20 -4.49 -6.20
CA THR A 74 11.13 -4.85 -7.27
C THR A 74 11.07 -6.35 -7.54
N GLY A 75 11.03 -6.71 -8.80
CA GLY A 75 11.11 -8.08 -9.23
C GLY A 75 12.20 -8.25 -10.28
N ARG A 76 12.28 -9.44 -10.83
CA ARG A 76 13.30 -9.81 -11.83
C ARG A 76 13.22 -8.95 -13.09
N ASP A 77 12.00 -8.70 -13.57
CA ASP A 77 11.78 -8.05 -14.87
C ASP A 77 11.21 -6.64 -14.78
N GLY A 78 11.34 -6.00 -13.64
CA GLY A 78 10.89 -4.64 -13.47
C GLY A 78 10.49 -4.32 -12.04
N ILE A 79 9.76 -3.23 -11.90
CA ILE A 79 9.31 -2.75 -10.59
C ILE A 79 7.80 -2.62 -10.63
N SER A 80 7.11 -3.33 -9.74
CA SER A 80 5.68 -3.12 -9.56
C SER A 80 5.49 -1.91 -8.64
N ARG A 81 4.47 -1.14 -8.91
CA ARG A 81 4.14 0.06 -8.16
C ARG A 81 2.69 -0.04 -7.70
N ALA A 82 2.49 0.08 -6.40
CA ALA A 82 1.16 0.10 -5.81
C ALA A 82 0.92 1.51 -5.30
N ILE A 83 0.06 2.28 -5.99
CA ILE A 83 -0.30 3.62 -5.58
C ILE A 83 -1.39 3.51 -4.51
N TYR A 84 -1.20 4.20 -3.40
CA TYR A 84 -2.12 4.13 -2.28
C TYR A 84 -2.38 5.50 -1.67
N VAL A 85 -3.46 5.57 -0.90
CA VAL A 85 -3.76 6.70 -0.01
C VAL A 85 -3.95 6.15 1.39
N THR A 86 -3.75 7.00 2.39
CA THR A 86 -4.09 6.66 3.77
C THR A 86 -5.45 7.26 4.10
N ALA A 87 -6.22 6.54 4.90
CA ALA A 87 -7.54 6.97 5.33
C ALA A 87 -7.65 6.88 6.85
N SER A 88 -8.70 7.46 7.39
CA SER A 88 -8.94 7.46 8.83
C SER A 88 -8.98 6.04 9.40
N GLY A 89 -8.52 5.87 10.65
CA GLY A 89 -8.43 4.56 11.28
C GLY A 89 -7.20 3.77 10.85
N LYS A 90 -6.14 4.45 10.41
CA LYS A 90 -4.88 3.82 9.97
C LYS A 90 -5.09 2.78 8.86
N ARG A 91 -5.79 3.18 7.82
CA ARG A 91 -6.01 2.34 6.64
C ARG A 91 -5.13 2.79 5.49
N VAL A 92 -4.46 1.83 4.87
CA VAL A 92 -3.76 2.02 3.59
C VAL A 92 -4.66 1.42 2.53
N ILE A 93 -5.10 2.23 1.59
CA ILE A 93 -6.00 1.77 0.53
C ILE A 93 -5.28 1.87 -0.80
N ILE A 94 -5.01 0.70 -1.39
CA ILE A 94 -4.32 0.60 -2.68
C ILE A 94 -5.33 0.91 -3.77
N VAL A 95 -5.03 1.89 -4.63
CA VAL A 95 -5.95 2.35 -5.67
C VAL A 95 -5.52 1.97 -7.09
N ARG A 96 -4.23 1.72 -7.32
CA ARG A 96 -3.75 1.31 -8.64
C ARG A 96 -2.46 0.50 -8.51
N VAL A 97 -2.37 -0.61 -9.24
CA VAL A 97 -1.16 -1.44 -9.26
C VAL A 97 -0.76 -1.70 -10.71
N PHE A 98 0.50 -1.50 -11.03
CA PHE A 98 1.03 -1.71 -12.37
C PHE A 98 2.53 -2.02 -12.33
N VAL A 99 3.06 -2.51 -13.45
CA VAL A 99 4.49 -2.81 -13.59
C VAL A 99 5.11 -1.79 -14.54
N LYS A 100 6.26 -1.25 -14.16
CA LYS A 100 6.98 -0.30 -14.98
C LYS A 100 8.48 -0.56 -14.90
N LYS A 101 9.16 -0.40 -16.04
CA LYS A 101 10.62 -0.58 -16.11
C LYS A 101 11.40 0.70 -15.80
N THR A 102 10.75 1.87 -15.89
CA THR A 102 11.38 3.16 -15.63
C THR A 102 11.08 3.65 -14.21
N GLN A 103 11.89 4.58 -13.71
CA GLN A 103 11.75 5.13 -12.36
C GLN A 103 10.53 6.05 -12.21
N LYS A 104 10.16 6.76 -13.25
CA LYS A 104 9.09 7.77 -13.17
C LYS A 104 7.70 7.15 -13.36
N THR A 105 6.77 7.54 -12.51
CA THR A 105 5.37 7.10 -12.62
C THR A 105 4.68 7.83 -13.78
N PRO A 106 4.10 7.12 -14.76
CA PRO A 106 3.44 7.75 -15.90
C PRO A 106 2.21 8.57 -15.49
N ARG A 107 1.93 9.62 -16.24
CA ARG A 107 0.78 10.50 -15.99
C ARG A 107 -0.55 9.76 -16.03
N ASN A 108 -0.73 8.84 -16.97
CA ASN A 108 -1.97 8.08 -17.08
C ASN A 108 -2.24 7.22 -15.84
N GLU A 109 -1.18 6.67 -15.25
CA GLU A 109 -1.32 5.90 -14.02
C GLU A 109 -1.72 6.80 -12.84
N LEU A 110 -1.13 7.98 -12.76
CA LEU A 110 -1.50 8.98 -11.74
C LEU A 110 -2.94 9.42 -11.90
N GLU A 111 -3.41 9.61 -13.14
CA GLU A 111 -4.78 10.02 -13.41
C GLU A 111 -5.79 8.96 -12.97
N ILE A 112 -5.52 7.70 -13.27
CA ILE A 112 -6.35 6.57 -12.82
C ILE A 112 -6.41 6.55 -11.29
N ALA A 113 -5.25 6.70 -10.64
CA ALA A 113 -5.16 6.70 -9.19
C ALA A 113 -5.94 7.86 -8.57
N ARG A 114 -5.84 9.07 -9.15
CA ARG A 114 -6.59 10.24 -8.68
C ARG A 114 -8.09 10.02 -8.74
N GLN A 115 -8.58 9.49 -9.85
CA GLN A 115 -10.00 9.23 -10.03
C GLN A 115 -10.52 8.23 -9.00
N ARG A 116 -9.77 7.16 -8.80
CA ARG A 116 -10.14 6.12 -7.82
C ARG A 116 -10.06 6.65 -6.39
N ALA A 117 -9.08 7.48 -6.08
CA ALA A 117 -8.89 8.03 -4.74
C ALA A 117 -10.03 8.97 -4.32
N LYS A 118 -10.78 9.53 -5.26
CA LYS A 118 -11.92 10.41 -4.95
C LYS A 118 -13.00 9.71 -4.14
N GLU A 119 -13.09 8.39 -4.21
CA GLU A 119 -14.05 7.61 -3.45
C GLU A 119 -13.67 7.46 -1.98
N ILE A 120 -12.44 7.84 -1.62
CA ILE A 120 -11.89 7.59 -0.29
C ILE A 120 -11.84 8.87 0.52
N ARG A 121 -12.40 8.81 1.73
CA ARG A 121 -12.39 9.93 2.67
C ARG A 121 -11.33 9.78 3.75
#